data_a10d30a6fed1d57be90a3ddb5ea20941
#
_entry.id   a10d30a6fed1d57be90a3ddb5ea20941
#
_cell.length_a   1.000
_cell.length_b   1.000
_cell.length_c   1.000
_cell.angle_alpha   90.00
_cell.angle_beta   90.00
_cell.angle_gamma   90.00
#
_symmetry.space_group_name_H-M   'P 1'
#
loop_
_entity.id
_entity.type
_entity.pdbx_description
1 polymer ?
#
loop_
_entity_poly.entity_id
_entity_poly.type
_entity_poly.pdbx_seq_one_letter_code
_entity_poly.pdbx_strand_id
1 'polypeptide(L)'
;MINSAKIARFVKRHLLNRLFFVVVAAVVMMVVVGCEIVNDDLPSYEATSIVKVGDKAPEFRVETIDGEYVAVGGECDDVTLLILFSHTCPDCHNLLNALQSRIRCGVATPRIVAVSRGGSLTDITAYRDNNGYTFSLVADPERSVYQLYATMYVPRCYIIDRQGVVRFMTYEYTEGDVDQLFVEAEKY
;
A
#
# COMPACT_ATOMS: atom_id res chain seq x y z
N MET A 1 42.86 -63.16 -33.57
CA MET A 1 41.86 -62.41 -34.38
C MET A 1 40.87 -61.77 -33.43
N ILE A 2 40.93 -60.45 -33.27
CA ILE A 2 40.04 -59.72 -32.40
C ILE A 2 38.71 -59.61 -33.12
N ASN A 3 37.64 -60.09 -32.45
CA ASN A 3 36.28 -60.16 -33.04
C ASN A 3 35.69 -58.79 -33.32
N SER A 4 35.70 -58.36 -34.59
CA SER A 4 35.18 -57.04 -35.06
C SER A 4 33.77 -56.70 -34.53
N ALA A 5 32.94 -57.71 -34.34
CA ALA A 5 31.58 -57.55 -33.82
C ALA A 5 31.51 -57.10 -32.31
N LYS A 6 32.54 -57.42 -31.52
CA LYS A 6 32.66 -56.97 -30.13
C LYS A 6 33.08 -55.50 -30.02
N ILE A 7 33.98 -55.09 -30.91
CA ILE A 7 34.45 -53.68 -31.01
C ILE A 7 33.31 -52.78 -31.47
N ALA A 8 32.54 -53.15 -32.45
CA ALA A 8 31.41 -52.40 -32.97
C ALA A 8 30.32 -52.24 -31.93
N ARG A 9 30.03 -53.26 -31.10
CA ARG A 9 29.06 -53.16 -29.98
C ARG A 9 29.56 -52.24 -28.86
N PHE A 10 30.83 -52.29 -28.54
CA PHE A 10 31.45 -51.44 -27.53
C PHE A 10 31.42 -49.96 -27.96
N VAL A 11 31.81 -49.65 -29.17
CA VAL A 11 31.80 -48.29 -29.73
C VAL A 11 30.37 -47.75 -29.79
N LYS A 12 29.38 -48.54 -30.24
CA LYS A 12 27.98 -48.15 -30.31
C LYS A 12 27.39 -47.85 -28.94
N ARG A 13 27.75 -48.64 -27.92
CA ARG A 13 27.31 -48.44 -26.55
C ARG A 13 27.88 -47.16 -25.92
N HIS A 14 29.15 -46.86 -26.19
CA HIS A 14 29.78 -45.62 -25.73
C HIS A 14 29.23 -44.38 -26.45
N LEU A 15 28.93 -44.49 -27.73
CA LEU A 15 28.32 -43.40 -28.49
C LEU A 15 26.91 -43.13 -28.01
N LEU A 16 26.11 -44.16 -27.75
CA LEU A 16 24.75 -44.03 -27.20
C LEU A 16 24.74 -43.39 -25.81
N ASN A 17 25.68 -43.79 -24.94
CA ASN A 17 25.81 -43.20 -23.61
C ASN A 17 26.18 -41.71 -23.67
N ARG A 18 27.15 -41.36 -24.56
CA ARG A 18 27.50 -39.94 -24.73
C ARG A 18 26.34 -39.11 -25.27
N LEU A 19 25.59 -39.64 -26.24
CA LEU A 19 24.42 -38.98 -26.79
C LEU A 19 23.32 -38.77 -25.68
N PHE A 20 23.11 -39.81 -24.86
CA PHE A 20 22.18 -39.73 -23.73
C PHE A 20 22.58 -38.63 -22.73
N PHE A 21 23.86 -38.55 -22.36
CA PHE A 21 24.30 -37.47 -21.45
C PHE A 21 24.18 -36.07 -22.05
N VAL A 22 24.43 -35.91 -23.35
CA VAL A 22 24.27 -34.62 -24.04
C VAL A 22 22.79 -34.23 -24.09
N VAL A 23 21.89 -35.16 -24.37
CA VAL A 23 20.43 -34.90 -24.39
C VAL A 23 19.94 -34.56 -22.99
N VAL A 24 20.36 -35.33 -21.97
CA VAL A 24 19.98 -35.03 -20.58
C VAL A 24 20.51 -33.66 -20.13
N ALA A 25 21.75 -33.32 -20.46
CA ALA A 25 22.34 -32.02 -20.16
C ALA A 25 21.58 -30.87 -20.86
N ALA A 26 21.20 -31.09 -22.15
CA ALA A 26 20.39 -30.08 -22.87
C ALA A 26 19.00 -29.91 -22.29
N VAL A 27 18.32 -30.99 -21.86
CA VAL A 27 17.01 -30.92 -21.20
C VAL A 27 17.13 -30.26 -19.85
N VAL A 28 18.14 -30.55 -19.04
CA VAL A 28 18.39 -29.88 -17.76
C VAL A 28 18.66 -28.38 -17.94
N MET A 29 19.46 -28.02 -18.98
CA MET A 29 19.67 -26.60 -19.32
C MET A 29 18.39 -25.91 -19.75
N MET A 30 17.51 -26.56 -20.54
CA MET A 30 16.21 -25.96 -20.90
C MET A 30 15.29 -25.77 -19.68
N VAL A 31 15.33 -26.67 -18.71
CA VAL A 31 14.53 -26.54 -17.48
C VAL A 31 15.04 -25.41 -16.57
N VAL A 32 16.35 -25.17 -16.56
CA VAL A 32 16.97 -24.12 -15.74
C VAL A 32 16.79 -22.72 -16.36
N VAL A 33 16.75 -22.63 -17.71
CA VAL A 33 16.55 -21.34 -18.42
C VAL A 33 15.06 -20.95 -18.50
N GLY A 34 14.13 -21.88 -18.23
CA GLY A 34 12.68 -21.66 -18.31
C GLY A 34 12.02 -21.12 -17.04
N CYS A 35 12.76 -20.91 -15.96
CA CYS A 35 12.29 -20.22 -14.77
C CYS A 35 12.92 -18.81 -14.71
N GLU A 36 12.55 -17.95 -15.65
CA GLU A 36 12.42 -16.55 -15.28
C GLU A 36 11.25 -16.51 -14.28
N ILE A 37 11.59 -16.46 -13.00
CA ILE A 37 10.67 -15.95 -11.99
C ILE A 37 10.37 -14.54 -12.47
N VAL A 38 9.23 -14.36 -13.13
CA VAL A 38 8.63 -13.03 -13.25
C VAL A 38 8.35 -12.65 -11.81
N ASN A 39 9.30 -11.95 -11.19
CA ASN A 39 9.03 -11.18 -10.01
C ASN A 39 8.04 -10.11 -10.47
N ASP A 40 6.77 -10.40 -10.35
CA ASP A 40 5.72 -9.40 -10.28
C ASP A 40 5.91 -8.65 -8.94
N ASP A 41 7.07 -7.98 -8.81
CA ASP A 41 7.34 -7.11 -7.69
C ASP A 41 6.35 -5.96 -7.81
N LEU A 42 5.29 -6.03 -6.98
CA LEU A 42 4.38 -4.91 -6.82
C LEU A 42 5.23 -3.67 -6.51
N PRO A 43 4.92 -2.52 -7.11
CA PRO A 43 5.68 -1.31 -6.88
C PRO A 43 5.70 -0.98 -5.37
N SER A 44 6.82 -0.49 -4.87
CA SER A 44 6.95 -0.12 -3.45
C SER A 44 5.98 1.00 -3.09
N TYR A 45 5.66 1.14 -1.81
CA TYR A 45 4.85 2.24 -1.30
C TYR A 45 5.43 3.60 -1.71
N GLU A 46 6.74 3.75 -1.65
CA GLU A 46 7.44 4.97 -2.03
C GLU A 46 7.32 5.27 -3.52
N ALA A 47 7.44 4.26 -4.38
CA ALA A 47 7.26 4.39 -5.83
C ALA A 47 5.83 4.77 -6.22
N THR A 48 4.85 4.45 -5.37
CA THR A 48 3.42 4.75 -5.58
C THR A 48 2.96 6.03 -4.86
N SER A 49 3.86 6.73 -4.16
CA SER A 49 3.59 8.00 -3.49
C SER A 49 3.84 9.15 -4.44
N ILE A 50 2.81 9.97 -4.68
CA ILE A 50 2.92 11.24 -5.42
C ILE A 50 3.47 12.31 -4.47
N VAL A 51 2.94 12.34 -3.23
CA VAL A 51 3.31 13.30 -2.19
C VAL A 51 4.28 12.65 -1.20
N LYS A 52 5.31 13.38 -0.80
CA LYS A 52 6.36 12.94 0.12
C LYS A 52 6.53 13.90 1.29
N VAL A 53 7.24 13.46 2.32
CA VAL A 53 7.63 14.33 3.44
C VAL A 53 8.46 15.51 2.92
N GLY A 54 8.07 16.72 3.31
CA GLY A 54 8.65 17.98 2.88
C GLY A 54 7.89 18.67 1.73
N ASP A 55 7.02 17.96 1.02
CA ASP A 55 6.21 18.54 -0.05
C ASP A 55 5.05 19.38 0.53
N LYS A 56 4.59 20.33 -0.28
CA LYS A 56 3.28 20.95 -0.04
C LYS A 56 2.20 19.92 -0.31
N ALA A 57 1.29 19.75 0.64
CA ALA A 57 0.11 18.90 0.46
C ALA A 57 -0.78 19.49 -0.64
N PRO A 58 -1.23 18.69 -1.62
CA PRO A 58 -2.24 19.12 -2.58
C PRO A 58 -3.47 19.68 -1.88
N GLU A 59 -3.90 20.85 -2.32
CA GLU A 59 -5.08 21.49 -1.76
C GLU A 59 -6.35 20.87 -2.33
N PHE A 60 -7.30 20.57 -1.47
CA PHE A 60 -8.63 20.16 -1.87
C PHE A 60 -9.67 20.64 -0.87
N ARG A 61 -10.91 20.80 -1.34
CA ARG A 61 -12.08 21.10 -0.51
C ARG A 61 -13.20 20.15 -0.90
N VAL A 62 -13.68 19.38 0.05
CA VAL A 62 -14.70 18.34 -0.16
C VAL A 62 -15.77 18.38 0.92
N GLU A 63 -16.93 17.84 0.59
CA GLU A 63 -18.02 17.64 1.55
C GLU A 63 -17.80 16.33 2.31
N THR A 64 -17.96 16.38 3.63
CA THR A 64 -17.96 15.19 4.48
C THR A 64 -19.28 14.44 4.32
N ILE A 65 -19.34 13.22 4.85
CA ILE A 65 -20.58 12.44 4.87
C ILE A 65 -21.68 13.08 5.74
N ASP A 66 -21.35 14.07 6.57
CA ASP A 66 -22.28 14.83 7.42
C ASP A 66 -22.76 16.15 6.77
N GLY A 67 -22.34 16.42 5.53
CA GLY A 67 -22.71 17.62 4.78
C GLY A 67 -21.88 18.86 5.11
N GLU A 68 -20.82 18.72 5.92
CA GLU A 68 -19.89 19.81 6.23
C GLU A 68 -18.76 19.85 5.21
N TYR A 69 -18.19 21.03 4.97
CA TYR A 69 -17.03 21.18 4.09
C TYR A 69 -15.72 21.17 4.88
N VAL A 70 -14.79 20.33 4.45
CA VAL A 70 -13.42 20.32 4.95
C VAL A 70 -12.45 20.69 3.84
N ALA A 71 -11.44 21.48 4.17
CA ALA A 71 -10.30 21.78 3.31
C ALA A 71 -9.04 21.18 3.91
N VAL A 72 -8.17 20.66 3.07
CA VAL A 72 -6.86 20.11 3.44
C VAL A 72 -5.81 20.66 2.46
N GLY A 73 -4.58 20.84 2.94
CA GLY A 73 -3.55 21.58 2.21
C GLY A 73 -3.71 23.10 2.40
N GLY A 74 -2.73 23.86 1.93
CA GLY A 74 -2.71 25.30 2.18
C GLY A 74 -2.44 25.66 3.65
N GLU A 75 -2.63 26.93 3.98
CA GLU A 75 -2.53 27.43 5.36
C GLU A 75 -3.78 27.09 6.14
N CYS A 76 -3.62 26.59 7.36
CA CYS A 76 -4.71 26.16 8.24
C CYS A 76 -4.35 26.42 9.70
N ASP A 77 -5.33 26.68 10.56
CA ASP A 77 -5.10 26.92 11.99
C ASP A 77 -4.63 25.66 12.74
N ASP A 78 -4.99 24.47 12.23
CA ASP A 78 -4.73 23.20 12.89
C ASP A 78 -3.81 22.28 12.08
N VAL A 79 -2.99 21.52 12.79
CA VAL A 79 -2.27 20.37 12.22
C VAL A 79 -3.31 19.32 11.81
N THR A 80 -3.18 18.81 10.60
CA THR A 80 -4.14 17.85 10.03
C THR A 80 -3.52 16.46 9.92
N LEU A 81 -4.21 15.45 10.44
CA LEU A 81 -4.00 14.06 10.11
C LEU A 81 -4.94 13.68 8.96
N LEU A 82 -4.42 13.64 7.76
CA LEU A 82 -5.11 13.11 6.59
C LEU A 82 -4.90 11.60 6.50
N ILE A 83 -5.99 10.85 6.40
CA ILE A 83 -5.97 9.40 6.25
C ILE A 83 -6.65 9.02 4.94
N LEU A 84 -5.92 8.33 4.07
CA LEU A 84 -6.49 7.71 2.87
C LEU A 84 -6.75 6.24 3.18
N PHE A 85 -7.99 5.79 3.09
CA PHE A 85 -8.42 4.46 3.49
C PHE A 85 -9.35 3.81 2.46
N SER A 86 -9.67 2.53 2.65
CA SER A 86 -10.81 1.87 2.00
C SER A 86 -11.64 1.16 3.05
N HIS A 87 -12.96 1.29 2.97
CA HIS A 87 -13.90 0.62 3.89
C HIS A 87 -13.88 -0.91 3.78
N THR A 88 -13.28 -1.46 2.71
CA THR A 88 -13.11 -2.90 2.50
C THR A 88 -11.72 -3.43 2.86
N CYS A 89 -10.81 -2.56 3.32
CA CYS A 89 -9.44 -2.92 3.65
C CYS A 89 -9.31 -3.25 5.15
N PRO A 90 -8.88 -4.48 5.53
CA PRO A 90 -8.74 -4.87 6.93
C PRO A 90 -7.78 -3.99 7.74
N ASP A 91 -6.63 -3.62 7.17
CA ASP A 91 -5.64 -2.78 7.85
C ASP A 91 -6.17 -1.34 8.06
N CYS A 92 -6.94 -0.83 7.10
CA CYS A 92 -7.64 0.45 7.28
C CYS A 92 -8.64 0.38 8.43
N HIS A 93 -9.38 -0.73 8.55
CA HIS A 93 -10.30 -0.94 9.65
C HIS A 93 -9.59 -0.95 11.01
N ASN A 94 -8.47 -1.67 11.10
CA ASN A 94 -7.65 -1.75 12.30
C ASN A 94 -7.12 -0.35 12.71
N LEU A 95 -6.57 0.40 11.76
CA LEU A 95 -6.10 1.77 11.96
C LEU A 95 -7.21 2.68 12.50
N LEU A 96 -8.37 2.72 11.82
CA LEU A 96 -9.47 3.61 12.21
C LEU A 96 -10.09 3.22 13.57
N ASN A 97 -10.12 1.93 13.92
CA ASN A 97 -10.53 1.47 15.25
C ASN A 97 -9.53 1.88 16.33
N ALA A 98 -8.23 1.74 16.09
CA ALA A 98 -7.21 2.20 17.02
C ALA A 98 -7.31 3.72 17.25
N LEU A 99 -7.50 4.49 16.17
CA LEU A 99 -7.73 5.94 16.21
C LEU A 99 -8.96 6.29 17.06
N GLN A 100 -10.11 5.65 16.78
CA GLN A 100 -11.35 5.89 17.54
C GLN A 100 -11.19 5.51 19.01
N SER A 101 -10.42 4.48 19.31
CA SER A 101 -10.13 4.11 20.71
C SER A 101 -9.38 5.20 21.45
N ARG A 102 -8.37 5.84 20.82
CA ARG A 102 -7.62 6.96 21.41
C ARG A 102 -8.51 8.19 21.63
N ILE A 103 -9.39 8.50 20.68
CA ILE A 103 -10.37 9.58 20.82
C ILE A 103 -11.29 9.33 22.02
N ARG A 104 -11.80 8.10 22.14
CA ARG A 104 -12.68 7.73 23.29
C ARG A 104 -11.96 7.80 24.64
N CYS A 105 -10.65 7.55 24.67
CA CYS A 105 -9.83 7.71 25.87
C CYS A 105 -9.52 9.18 26.20
N GLY A 106 -9.98 10.15 25.41
CA GLY A 106 -9.77 11.57 25.64
C GLY A 106 -8.34 12.06 25.32
N VAL A 107 -7.60 11.30 24.51
CA VAL A 107 -6.28 11.75 24.04
C VAL A 107 -6.47 12.95 23.11
N ALA A 108 -5.65 13.99 23.28
CA ALA A 108 -5.64 15.14 22.38
C ALA A 108 -5.28 14.67 20.96
N THR A 109 -6.06 15.10 19.98
CA THR A 109 -5.89 14.68 18.60
C THR A 109 -5.67 15.88 17.69
N PRO A 110 -4.86 15.75 16.62
CA PRO A 110 -4.89 16.73 15.54
C PRO A 110 -6.26 16.75 14.88
N ARG A 111 -6.51 17.69 13.99
CA ARG A 111 -7.69 17.65 13.13
C ARG A 111 -7.61 16.41 12.22
N ILE A 112 -8.60 15.54 12.28
CA ILE A 112 -8.60 14.26 11.54
C ILE A 112 -9.55 14.38 10.35
N VAL A 113 -9.05 14.06 9.14
CA VAL A 113 -9.83 13.96 7.91
C VAL A 113 -9.52 12.62 7.27
N ALA A 114 -10.51 11.72 7.22
CA ALA A 114 -10.34 10.41 6.61
C ALA A 114 -11.11 10.34 5.27
N VAL A 115 -10.39 10.15 4.18
CA VAL A 115 -10.92 10.10 2.80
C VAL A 115 -10.91 8.67 2.29
N SER A 116 -12.08 8.19 1.90
CA SER A 116 -12.24 6.83 1.37
C SER A 116 -11.82 6.75 -0.09
N ARG A 117 -10.86 5.88 -0.40
CA ARG A 117 -10.50 5.52 -1.76
C ARG A 117 -11.59 4.67 -2.43
N GLY A 118 -12.64 5.31 -2.93
CA GLY A 118 -13.84 4.66 -3.45
C GLY A 118 -14.90 4.42 -2.36
N GLY A 119 -16.00 3.81 -2.74
CA GLY A 119 -17.19 3.70 -1.91
C GLY A 119 -18.13 4.90 -2.08
N SER A 120 -19.43 4.62 -2.16
CA SER A 120 -20.45 5.66 -2.26
C SER A 120 -20.65 6.39 -0.92
N LEU A 121 -21.33 7.52 -0.95
CA LEU A 121 -21.76 8.21 0.28
C LEU A 121 -22.51 7.26 1.22
N THR A 122 -23.40 6.44 0.68
CA THR A 122 -24.16 5.45 1.47
C THR A 122 -23.26 4.41 2.12
N ASP A 123 -22.26 3.88 1.39
CA ASP A 123 -21.34 2.87 1.92
C ASP A 123 -20.50 3.45 3.07
N ILE A 124 -19.98 4.66 2.91
CA ILE A 124 -19.12 5.28 3.91
C ILE A 124 -19.92 5.74 5.13
N THR A 125 -21.16 6.21 4.95
CA THR A 125 -22.06 6.51 6.05
C THR A 125 -22.38 5.26 6.87
N ALA A 126 -22.77 4.17 6.22
CA ALA A 126 -23.01 2.89 6.88
C ALA A 126 -21.75 2.36 7.58
N TYR A 127 -20.58 2.50 6.96
CA TYR A 127 -19.31 2.10 7.56
C TYR A 127 -19.00 2.89 8.82
N ARG A 128 -19.18 4.22 8.83
CA ARG A 128 -19.05 5.06 10.03
C ARG A 128 -19.99 4.60 11.15
N ASP A 129 -21.27 4.47 10.84
CA ASP A 129 -22.30 4.17 11.82
C ASP A 129 -22.11 2.81 12.48
N ASN A 130 -21.77 1.80 11.68
CA ASN A 130 -21.50 0.44 12.15
C ASN A 130 -20.29 0.35 13.09
N ASN A 131 -19.31 1.26 12.95
CA ASN A 131 -18.08 1.27 13.76
C ASN A 131 -18.08 2.38 14.82
N GLY A 132 -19.01 3.32 14.76
CA GLY A 132 -19.14 4.44 15.69
C GLY A 132 -17.97 5.41 15.64
N TYR A 133 -17.47 5.72 14.42
CA TYR A 133 -16.44 6.73 14.22
C TYR A 133 -16.99 8.14 14.40
N THR A 134 -16.20 9.02 15.03
CA THR A 134 -16.63 10.39 15.41
C THR A 134 -15.79 11.48 14.75
N PHE A 135 -14.81 11.13 13.94
CA PHE A 135 -14.01 12.05 13.15
C PHE A 135 -14.58 12.22 11.74
N SER A 136 -14.14 13.27 11.03
CA SER A 136 -14.65 13.59 9.69
C SER A 136 -14.28 12.50 8.67
N LEU A 137 -15.31 11.92 8.04
CA LEU A 137 -15.16 11.01 6.92
C LEU A 137 -15.65 11.65 5.62
N VAL A 138 -14.97 11.32 4.54
CA VAL A 138 -15.26 11.78 3.17
C VAL A 138 -15.39 10.57 2.26
N ALA A 139 -16.46 10.52 1.47
CA ALA A 139 -16.60 9.58 0.36
C ALA A 139 -15.90 10.15 -0.87
N ASP A 140 -15.00 9.39 -1.47
CA ASP A 140 -14.31 9.76 -2.72
C ASP A 140 -14.50 8.63 -3.76
N PRO A 141 -15.74 8.44 -4.29
CA PRO A 141 -16.08 7.34 -5.18
C PRO A 141 -15.24 7.35 -6.46
N GLU A 142 -14.92 8.53 -6.97
CA GLU A 142 -14.12 8.72 -8.19
C GLU A 142 -12.61 8.72 -7.90
N ARG A 143 -12.19 8.60 -6.63
CA ARG A 143 -10.79 8.65 -6.19
C ARG A 143 -10.08 9.98 -6.54
N SER A 144 -10.83 11.05 -6.69
CA SER A 144 -10.32 12.36 -7.10
C SER A 144 -9.33 12.95 -6.11
N VAL A 145 -9.60 12.80 -4.80
CA VAL A 145 -8.68 13.20 -3.74
C VAL A 145 -7.54 12.22 -3.59
N TYR A 146 -7.85 10.91 -3.58
CA TYR A 146 -6.84 9.87 -3.42
C TYR A 146 -5.71 9.99 -4.46
N GLN A 147 -6.06 10.24 -5.72
CA GLN A 147 -5.12 10.33 -6.85
C GLN A 147 -4.19 11.56 -6.77
N LEU A 148 -4.50 12.56 -5.95
CA LEU A 148 -3.57 13.67 -5.69
C LEU A 148 -2.36 13.24 -4.86
N TYR A 149 -2.51 12.20 -4.04
CA TYR A 149 -1.51 11.78 -3.04
C TYR A 149 -0.80 10.48 -3.40
N ALA A 150 -1.48 9.55 -4.06
CA ALA A 150 -0.95 8.22 -4.33
C ALA A 150 -1.63 7.53 -5.52
N THR A 151 -0.93 6.56 -6.09
CA THR A 151 -1.45 5.71 -7.18
C THR A 151 -1.92 4.35 -6.70
N MET A 152 -1.32 3.81 -5.62
CA MET A 152 -1.65 2.49 -5.07
C MET A 152 -1.61 2.49 -3.54
N TYR A 153 -2.20 1.46 -2.95
CA TYR A 153 -2.20 1.11 -1.53
C TYR A 153 -2.98 2.05 -0.60
N VAL A 154 -3.54 1.47 0.41
CA VAL A 154 -4.13 2.07 1.61
C VAL A 154 -3.94 1.09 2.78
N PRO A 155 -3.91 1.55 4.06
CA PRO A 155 -4.03 2.95 4.46
C PRO A 155 -2.77 3.76 4.17
N ARG A 156 -2.93 5.08 4.07
CA ARG A 156 -1.85 6.05 4.06
C ARG A 156 -2.21 7.18 5.00
N CYS A 157 -1.29 7.57 5.84
CA CYS A 157 -1.47 8.68 6.78
C CYS A 157 -0.47 9.77 6.49
N TYR A 158 -0.92 11.03 6.60
CA TYR A 158 -0.09 12.21 6.40
C TYR A 158 -0.33 13.19 7.55
N ILE A 159 0.72 13.58 8.26
CA ILE A 159 0.69 14.73 9.15
C ILE A 159 1.04 15.97 8.33
N ILE A 160 0.11 16.88 8.23
CA ILE A 160 0.22 18.14 7.48
C ILE A 160 0.21 19.28 8.49
N ASP A 161 1.26 20.08 8.49
CA ASP A 161 1.37 21.22 9.39
C ASP A 161 0.46 22.40 9.01
N ARG A 162 0.45 23.44 9.86
CA ARG A 162 -0.35 24.65 9.65
C ARG A 162 0.02 25.43 8.38
N GLN A 163 1.21 25.22 7.83
CA GLN A 163 1.67 25.80 6.58
C GLN A 163 1.32 24.93 5.35
N GLY A 164 0.63 23.81 5.55
CA GLY A 164 0.28 22.88 4.47
C GLY A 164 1.45 22.00 3.99
N VAL A 165 2.49 21.81 4.81
CA VAL A 165 3.63 20.94 4.46
C VAL A 165 3.45 19.58 5.12
N VAL A 166 3.68 18.51 4.35
CA VAL A 166 3.70 17.15 4.86
C VAL A 166 4.95 16.94 5.72
N ARG A 167 4.76 16.66 7.00
CA ARG A 167 5.83 16.49 7.98
C ARG A 167 6.13 15.05 8.32
N PHE A 168 5.13 14.19 8.21
CA PHE A 168 5.28 12.78 8.50
C PHE A 168 4.29 11.95 7.67
N MET A 169 4.64 10.71 7.37
CA MET A 169 3.81 9.78 6.61
C MET A 169 3.96 8.36 7.16
N THR A 170 2.88 7.59 7.14
CA THR A 170 2.94 6.13 7.31
C THR A 170 2.26 5.43 6.13
N TYR A 171 2.69 4.21 5.89
CA TYR A 171 2.11 3.29 4.94
C TYR A 171 1.71 2.02 5.68
N GLU A 172 0.61 1.39 5.30
CA GLU A 172 0.05 0.25 6.01
C GLU A 172 -0.37 0.60 7.44
N TYR A 173 -0.65 -0.40 8.23
CA TYR A 173 -0.95 -0.24 9.65
C TYR A 173 -0.14 -1.23 10.47
N THR A 174 0.55 -0.70 11.46
CA THR A 174 1.24 -1.47 12.50
C THR A 174 0.73 -1.03 13.87
N GLU A 175 0.73 -1.93 14.83
CA GLU A 175 0.36 -1.58 16.21
C GLU A 175 1.31 -0.50 16.75
N GLY A 176 0.74 0.60 17.27
CA GLY A 176 1.48 1.77 17.73
C GLY A 176 1.55 2.94 16.75
N ASP A 177 1.19 2.75 15.48
CA ASP A 177 1.25 3.82 14.48
C ASP A 177 0.40 5.03 14.86
N VAL A 178 -0.78 4.83 15.48
CA VAL A 178 -1.64 5.94 15.91
C VAL A 178 -0.96 6.79 16.97
N ASP A 179 -0.26 6.17 17.93
CA ASP A 179 0.47 6.91 18.95
C ASP A 179 1.63 7.69 18.32
N GLN A 180 2.33 7.10 17.37
CA GLN A 180 3.39 7.78 16.64
C GLN A 180 2.84 8.95 15.82
N LEU A 181 1.71 8.79 15.11
CA LEU A 181 1.06 9.87 14.37
C LEU A 181 0.69 11.05 15.28
N PHE A 182 0.21 10.78 16.49
CA PHE A 182 -0.14 11.85 17.44
C PHE A 182 1.10 12.56 17.97
N VAL A 183 2.13 11.81 18.36
CA VAL A 183 3.44 12.38 18.79
C VAL A 183 4.07 13.22 17.67
N GLU A 184 3.97 12.79 16.42
CA GLU A 184 4.48 13.57 15.29
C GLU A 184 3.65 14.84 15.08
N ALA A 185 2.32 14.77 15.22
CA ALA A 185 1.46 15.94 15.07
C ALA A 185 1.69 17.02 16.14
N GLU A 186 2.03 16.64 17.36
CA GLU A 186 2.30 17.57 18.47
C GLU A 186 3.52 18.50 18.25
N LYS A 187 4.39 18.15 17.28
CA LYS A 187 5.62 18.91 16.98
C LYS A 187 5.36 20.20 16.18
N TYR A 188 4.17 20.36 15.62
CA TYR A 188 3.82 21.42 14.66
C TYR A 188 2.52 22.14 15.06
#